data_9f501af278256ad3b91cfe6f68e446df
#
_entry.id   9f501af278256ad3b91cfe6f68e446df
#
_cell.length_a   1.000
_cell.length_b   1.000
_cell.length_c   1.000
_cell.angle_alpha   90.00
_cell.angle_beta   90.00
_cell.angle_gamma   90.00
#
_symmetry.space_group_name_H-M   'P 1'
#
loop_
_entity.id
_entity.type
_entity.pdbx_description
1 polymer ?
#
loop_
_entity_poly.entity_id
_entity_poly.type
_entity_poly.pdbx_seq_one_letter_code
_entity_poly.pdbx_strand_id
1 'polypeptide(L)'
;MIDFSDPNFLPWLIPLGPLLAFVIITFATNRARFVRSSEIEPYGNYRPQYGDVEVPVVTTRSRIFSITVGLSGVIMALLASWNVVLQAVTFPDFNKEPFASAINWMSTGEGFFTLGVAVDTLTVP
;
A
#
# COMPACT_ATOMS: atom_id res chain seq x y z
N MET A 1 12.00 19.45 9.18
CA MET A 1 11.39 18.31 9.89
C MET A 1 10.00 18.11 9.30
N ILE A 2 9.68 16.93 8.81
CA ILE A 2 8.35 16.67 8.25
C ILE A 2 7.38 16.59 9.43
N ASP A 3 6.43 17.50 9.49
CA ASP A 3 5.37 17.47 10.50
C ASP A 3 4.23 16.56 10.01
N PHE A 4 4.14 15.38 10.58
CA PHE A 4 3.13 14.38 10.23
C PHE A 4 1.70 14.77 10.67
N SER A 5 1.56 15.83 11.44
CA SER A 5 0.26 16.37 11.86
C SER A 5 -0.24 17.51 10.96
N ASP A 6 0.56 17.92 9.97
CA ASP A 6 0.14 18.92 8.99
C ASP A 6 -1.03 18.37 8.15
N PRO A 7 -2.18 19.05 8.13
CA PRO A 7 -3.36 18.64 7.37
C PRO A 7 -3.08 18.47 5.86
N ASN A 8 -2.11 19.19 5.31
CA ASN A 8 -1.73 19.06 3.90
C ASN A 8 -0.87 17.82 3.62
N PHE A 9 -0.15 17.32 4.61
CA PHE A 9 0.68 16.12 4.46
C PHE A 9 -0.08 14.83 4.80
N LEU A 10 -1.05 14.93 5.70
CA LEU A 10 -1.79 13.77 6.22
C LEU A 10 -2.40 12.87 5.14
N PRO A 11 -2.99 13.40 4.03
CA PRO A 11 -3.55 12.57 2.96
C PRO A 11 -2.52 11.65 2.26
N TRP A 12 -1.24 12.02 2.29
CA TRP A 12 -0.17 11.18 1.73
C TRP A 12 0.07 9.89 2.50
N LEU A 13 -0.27 9.85 3.78
CA LEU A 13 -0.15 8.65 4.62
C LEU A 13 -1.15 7.56 4.21
N ILE A 14 -2.26 7.91 3.56
CA ILE A 14 -3.28 6.95 3.15
C ILE A 14 -2.71 5.95 2.12
N PRO A 15 -2.14 6.38 0.98
CA PRO A 15 -1.55 5.46 0.03
C PRO A 15 -0.20 4.88 0.49
N LEU A 16 0.50 5.57 1.39
CA LEU A 16 1.83 5.19 1.85
C LEU A 16 1.81 3.86 2.63
N GLY A 17 0.78 3.61 3.42
CA GLY A 17 0.62 2.38 4.19
C GLY A 17 0.62 1.11 3.33
N PRO A 18 -0.34 0.96 2.40
CA PRO A 18 -0.38 -0.18 1.48
C PRO A 18 0.86 -0.27 0.57
N LEU A 19 1.40 0.88 0.14
CA LEU A 19 2.59 0.92 -0.71
C LEU A 19 3.82 0.37 0.02
N LEU A 20 4.05 0.79 1.25
CA LEU A 20 5.14 0.24 2.09
C LEU A 20 4.94 -1.24 2.35
N ALA A 21 3.71 -1.67 2.67
CA ALA A 21 3.40 -3.08 2.86
C ALA A 21 3.72 -3.89 1.59
N PHE A 22 3.36 -3.39 0.42
CA PHE A 22 3.69 -4.02 -0.86
C PHE A 22 5.21 -4.16 -1.06
N VAL A 23 5.97 -3.08 -0.84
CA VAL A 23 7.42 -3.09 -0.98
C VAL A 23 8.05 -4.10 -0.01
N ILE A 24 7.67 -4.07 1.26
CA ILE A 24 8.20 -4.98 2.30
C ILE A 24 7.90 -6.43 1.93
N ILE A 25 6.66 -6.75 1.54
CA ILE A 25 6.27 -8.10 1.15
C ILE A 25 7.09 -8.55 -0.06
N THR A 26 7.21 -7.71 -1.08
CA THR A 26 7.96 -8.04 -2.30
C THR A 26 9.42 -8.37 -1.99
N PHE A 27 10.10 -7.53 -1.22
CA PHE A 27 11.50 -7.77 -0.88
C PHE A 27 11.72 -8.92 0.11
N ALA A 28 10.80 -9.13 1.05
CA ALA A 28 10.93 -10.18 2.06
C ALA A 28 10.54 -11.56 1.53
N THR A 29 9.57 -11.63 0.60
CA THR A 29 9.04 -12.91 0.11
C THR A 29 9.57 -13.32 -1.26
N ASN A 30 10.32 -12.45 -1.95
CA ASN A 30 10.90 -12.73 -3.28
C ASN A 30 12.05 -13.77 -3.25
N ARG A 31 12.14 -14.56 -2.19
CA ARG A 31 13.07 -15.70 -2.05
C ARG A 31 12.29 -17.02 -2.11
N ALA A 32 11.36 -17.12 -3.06
CA ALA A 32 10.63 -18.37 -3.26
C ALA A 32 11.62 -19.51 -3.55
N ARG A 33 11.53 -20.58 -2.77
CA ARG A 33 12.17 -21.85 -3.11
C ARG A 33 11.28 -22.52 -4.14
N PHE A 34 11.85 -22.82 -5.29
CA PHE A 34 11.19 -23.63 -6.30
C PHE A 34 11.44 -25.11 -5.96
N VAL A 35 10.38 -25.88 -5.96
CA VAL A 35 10.41 -27.32 -5.74
C VAL A 35 9.72 -27.97 -6.94
N ARG A 36 10.21 -29.15 -7.36
CA ARG A 36 9.56 -29.91 -8.45
C ARG A 36 8.17 -30.33 -8.01
N SER A 37 7.22 -30.23 -8.91
CA SER A 37 5.84 -30.59 -8.64
C SER A 37 5.64 -32.05 -8.22
N SER A 38 6.57 -32.93 -8.62
CA SER A 38 6.60 -34.35 -8.20
C SER A 38 6.98 -34.56 -6.73
N GLU A 39 7.66 -33.60 -6.11
CA GLU A 39 8.08 -33.66 -4.70
C GLU A 39 7.01 -33.11 -3.73
N ILE A 40 5.98 -32.46 -4.27
CA ILE A 40 4.86 -31.94 -3.47
C ILE A 40 3.82 -33.06 -3.41
N GLU A 41 3.53 -33.54 -2.17
CA GLU A 41 2.39 -34.45 -1.98
C GLU A 41 1.13 -33.82 -2.56
N PRO A 42 0.42 -34.53 -3.47
CA PRO A 42 -0.75 -33.96 -4.12
C PRO A 42 -1.83 -33.66 -3.06
N TYR A 43 -2.24 -32.40 -3.01
CA TYR A 43 -3.43 -31.99 -2.28
C TYR A 43 -4.64 -32.65 -2.98
N GLY A 44 -5.01 -33.82 -2.51
CA GLY A 44 -6.06 -34.63 -3.12
C GLY A 44 -5.63 -35.33 -4.43
N ASN A 45 -6.57 -35.77 -5.23
CA ASN A 45 -6.37 -36.51 -6.48
C ASN A 45 -5.91 -35.63 -7.68
N TYR A 46 -5.36 -34.45 -7.45
CA TYR A 46 -4.91 -33.58 -8.51
C TYR A 46 -3.50 -33.99 -8.96
N ARG A 47 -3.41 -34.70 -10.07
CA ARG A 47 -2.16 -34.92 -10.78
C ARG A 47 -1.93 -33.75 -11.75
N PRO A 48 -0.77 -33.05 -11.68
CA PRO A 48 -0.49 -32.04 -12.67
C PRO A 48 -0.47 -32.66 -14.07
N GLN A 49 -1.26 -32.10 -14.97
CA GLN A 49 -1.47 -32.59 -16.33
C GLN A 49 -0.26 -32.33 -17.25
N TYR A 50 0.69 -31.55 -16.79
CA TYR A 50 1.85 -31.08 -17.54
C TYR A 50 3.13 -31.43 -16.78
N GLY A 51 3.70 -32.59 -16.94
CA GLY A 51 5.03 -32.97 -16.50
C GLY A 51 5.58 -32.36 -15.18
N ASP A 52 6.85 -32.56 -14.92
CA ASP A 52 7.56 -31.97 -13.78
C ASP A 52 7.80 -30.46 -14.01
N VAL A 53 7.03 -29.62 -13.34
CA VAL A 53 7.16 -28.15 -13.39
C VAL A 53 7.70 -27.66 -12.05
N GLU A 54 8.63 -26.73 -12.07
CA GLU A 54 9.07 -26.04 -10.87
C GLU A 54 7.98 -25.09 -10.38
N VAL A 55 7.48 -25.34 -9.18
CA VAL A 55 6.45 -24.51 -8.54
C VAL A 55 7.01 -23.80 -7.32
N PRO A 56 6.67 -22.53 -7.10
CA PRO A 56 7.11 -21.82 -5.91
C PRO A 56 6.40 -22.34 -4.65
N VAL A 57 7.17 -22.77 -3.68
CA VAL A 57 6.64 -23.20 -2.38
C VAL A 57 6.57 -22.00 -1.43
N VAL A 58 5.35 -21.64 -1.04
CA VAL A 58 5.11 -20.61 -0.05
C VAL A 58 5.05 -21.26 1.33
N THR A 59 6.06 -20.99 2.15
CA THR A 59 6.07 -21.47 3.56
C THR A 59 4.99 -20.79 4.37
N THR A 60 4.42 -21.51 5.37
CA THR A 60 3.39 -20.96 6.28
C THR A 60 3.89 -19.69 6.97
N ARG A 61 5.17 -19.63 7.34
CA ARG A 61 5.78 -18.44 7.95
C ARG A 61 5.76 -17.23 7.00
N SER A 62 6.05 -17.42 5.72
CA SER A 62 5.98 -16.36 4.70
C SER A 62 4.55 -15.88 4.48
N ARG A 63 3.57 -16.79 4.49
CA ARG A 63 2.15 -16.45 4.37
C ARG A 63 1.67 -15.60 5.54
N ILE A 64 1.97 -16.02 6.77
CA ILE A 64 1.59 -15.26 7.98
C ILE A 64 2.24 -13.88 7.96
N PHE A 65 3.53 -13.80 7.63
CA PHE A 65 4.24 -12.52 7.51
C PHE A 65 3.55 -11.59 6.50
N SER A 66 3.27 -12.07 5.28
CA SER A 66 2.63 -11.26 4.23
C SER A 66 1.24 -10.78 4.65
N ILE A 67 0.44 -11.64 5.28
CA ILE A 67 -0.89 -11.28 5.80
C ILE A 67 -0.76 -10.21 6.88
N THR A 68 0.14 -10.38 7.84
CA THR A 68 0.32 -9.43 8.94
C THR A 68 0.79 -8.07 8.42
N VAL A 69 1.78 -8.04 7.53
CA VAL A 69 2.29 -6.78 6.95
C VAL A 69 1.24 -6.11 6.07
N GLY A 70 0.53 -6.87 5.23
CA GLY A 70 -0.53 -6.33 4.39
C GLY A 70 -1.67 -5.74 5.22
N LEU A 71 -2.13 -6.47 6.24
CA LEU A 71 -3.19 -6.01 7.13
C LEU A 71 -2.79 -4.76 7.92
N SER A 72 -1.54 -4.72 8.43
CA SER A 72 -1.03 -3.53 9.14
C SER A 72 -0.98 -2.30 8.25
N GLY A 73 -0.61 -2.45 6.97
CA GLY A 73 -0.62 -1.36 5.99
C GLY A 73 -2.03 -0.80 5.75
N VAL A 74 -3.03 -1.68 5.65
CA VAL A 74 -4.43 -1.26 5.49
C VAL A 74 -4.98 -0.57 6.75
N ILE A 75 -4.66 -1.11 7.94
CA ILE A 75 -5.06 -0.48 9.20
C ILE A 75 -4.45 0.92 9.34
N MET A 76 -3.18 1.08 8.97
CA MET A 76 -2.52 2.38 8.98
C MET A 76 -3.21 3.38 8.04
N ALA A 77 -3.57 2.95 6.83
CA ALA A 77 -4.32 3.76 5.88
C ALA A 77 -5.70 4.16 6.43
N LEU A 78 -6.40 3.24 7.08
CA LEU A 78 -7.70 3.51 7.71
C LEU A 78 -7.58 4.56 8.82
N LEU A 79 -6.58 4.43 9.70
CA LEU A 79 -6.35 5.38 10.79
C LEU A 79 -5.96 6.78 10.24
N ALA A 80 -5.14 6.83 9.18
CA ALA A 80 -4.79 8.06 8.52
C ALA A 80 -6.03 8.73 7.89
N SER A 81 -6.85 7.96 7.17
CA SER A 81 -8.10 8.44 6.59
C SER A 81 -9.06 8.98 7.66
N TRP A 82 -9.20 8.26 8.78
CA TRP A 82 -10.03 8.72 9.89
C TRP A 82 -9.53 10.05 10.48
N ASN A 83 -8.22 10.23 10.63
CA ASN A 83 -7.63 11.49 11.07
C ASN A 83 -7.91 12.63 10.08
N VAL A 84 -7.82 12.39 8.77
CA VAL A 84 -8.15 13.39 7.74
C VAL A 84 -9.60 13.84 7.88
N VAL A 85 -10.54 12.89 8.03
CA VAL A 85 -11.97 13.22 8.24
C VAL A 85 -12.18 14.04 9.50
N LEU A 86 -11.57 13.65 10.63
CA LEU A 86 -11.70 14.40 11.88
C LEU A 86 -11.15 15.83 11.74
N GLN A 87 -10.02 16.01 11.08
CA GLN A 87 -9.46 17.34 10.85
C GLN A 87 -10.33 18.17 9.91
N ALA A 88 -10.84 17.57 8.82
CA ALA A 88 -11.73 18.26 7.90
C ALA A 88 -13.02 18.75 8.57
N VAL A 89 -13.59 17.95 9.47
CA VAL A 89 -14.80 18.32 10.22
C VAL A 89 -14.54 19.40 11.27
N THR A 90 -13.34 19.38 11.89
CA THR A 90 -12.96 20.36 12.93
C THR A 90 -12.38 21.65 12.38
N PHE A 91 -11.94 21.67 11.12
CA PHE A 91 -11.33 22.84 10.50
C PHE A 91 -12.41 23.82 9.99
N PRO A 92 -12.55 25.03 10.57
CA PRO A 92 -13.67 25.92 10.30
C PRO A 92 -13.72 26.48 8.86
N ASP A 93 -12.57 26.57 8.21
CA ASP A 93 -12.43 27.11 6.85
C ASP A 93 -12.21 26.04 5.76
N PHE A 94 -12.45 24.76 6.07
CA PHE A 94 -12.23 23.65 5.13
C PHE A 94 -12.95 23.82 3.77
N ASN A 95 -14.14 24.44 3.79
CA ASN A 95 -14.89 24.75 2.57
C ASN A 95 -14.23 25.79 1.67
N LYS A 96 -13.36 26.64 2.23
CA LYS A 96 -12.67 27.71 1.48
C LYS A 96 -11.24 27.31 1.12
N GLU A 97 -10.59 26.57 1.99
CA GLU A 97 -9.21 26.13 1.86
C GLU A 97 -9.12 24.61 2.02
N PRO A 98 -9.37 23.84 0.95
CA PRO A 98 -9.25 22.40 0.99
C PRO A 98 -7.80 21.98 1.24
N PHE A 99 -7.60 20.82 1.86
CA PHE A 99 -6.26 20.28 2.08
C PHE A 99 -5.67 19.84 0.73
N ALA A 100 -4.65 20.53 0.28
CA ALA A 100 -3.97 20.23 -0.96
C ALA A 100 -2.46 20.25 -0.78
N SER A 101 -1.80 19.23 -1.31
CA SER A 101 -0.36 19.13 -1.32
C SER A 101 0.13 18.54 -2.64
N ALA A 102 1.21 19.08 -3.16
CA ALA A 102 1.80 18.59 -4.41
C ALA A 102 3.33 18.53 -4.29
N ILE A 103 3.89 17.48 -4.88
CA ILE A 103 5.33 17.29 -5.00
C ILE A 103 5.74 17.31 -6.47
N ASN A 104 6.87 17.94 -6.77
CA ASN A 104 7.47 17.90 -8.09
C ASN A 104 8.08 16.51 -8.32
N TRP A 105 7.53 15.77 -9.26
CA TRP A 105 7.94 14.39 -9.50
C TRP A 105 9.00 14.27 -10.59
N MET A 106 8.83 14.99 -11.70
CA MET A 106 9.73 14.90 -12.85
C MET A 106 9.90 16.25 -13.53
N SER A 107 11.14 16.60 -13.88
CA SER A 107 11.44 17.79 -14.67
C SER A 107 11.24 17.51 -16.16
N THR A 108 10.57 18.43 -16.86
CA THR A 108 10.35 18.37 -18.32
C THR A 108 11.22 19.35 -19.11
N GLY A 109 12.21 19.96 -18.46
CA GLY A 109 13.08 20.98 -19.06
C GLY A 109 12.55 22.39 -18.89
N GLU A 110 11.29 22.67 -19.25
CA GLU A 110 10.65 23.98 -19.08
C GLU A 110 9.65 24.02 -17.91
N GLY A 111 9.35 22.86 -17.28
CA GLY A 111 8.42 22.75 -16.19
C GLY A 111 8.62 21.47 -15.38
N PHE A 112 7.69 21.22 -14.47
CA PHE A 112 7.67 20.01 -13.64
C PHE A 112 6.32 19.30 -13.74
N PHE A 113 6.34 17.99 -13.86
CA PHE A 113 5.17 17.19 -13.53
C PHE A 113 4.99 17.16 -12.02
N THR A 114 3.83 17.57 -11.55
CA THR A 114 3.47 17.56 -10.13
C THR A 114 2.53 16.40 -9.84
N LEU A 115 2.83 15.66 -8.79
CA LEU A 115 1.91 14.69 -8.20
C LEU A 115 1.27 15.36 -6.99
N GLY A 116 -0.05 15.52 -7.01
CA GLY A 116 -0.79 16.21 -5.95
C GLY A 116 -1.87 15.33 -5.34
N VAL A 117 -2.12 15.56 -4.06
CA VAL A 117 -3.26 15.02 -3.32
C VAL A 117 -4.09 16.20 -2.84
N ALA A 118 -5.40 16.15 -3.10
CA ALA A 118 -6.35 17.15 -2.63
C ALA A 118 -7.53 16.46 -1.93
N VAL A 119 -7.91 17.02 -0.79
CA VAL A 119 -9.10 16.60 -0.03
C VAL A 119 -10.01 17.81 0.08
N ASP A 120 -11.17 17.74 -0.53
CA ASP A 120 -12.17 18.78 -0.55
C ASP A 120 -13.52 18.30 0.03
N THR A 121 -14.51 19.16 0.03
CA THR A 121 -15.86 18.85 0.56
C THR A 121 -16.60 17.77 -0.26
N LEU A 122 -16.14 17.44 -1.47
CA LEU A 122 -16.70 16.38 -2.28
C LEU A 122 -16.08 15.01 -1.95
N THR A 123 -14.87 15.00 -1.41
CA THR A 123 -14.14 13.78 -1.03
C THR A 123 -14.42 13.35 0.41
N VAL A 124 -14.86 14.29 1.25
CA VAL A 124 -15.28 14.02 2.65
C VAL A 124 -16.80 14.15 2.72
N PRO A 125 -17.53 13.03 2.87
CA PRO A 125 -19.01 13.05 2.97
C PRO A 125 -19.52 13.65 4.29
#